data_752cd0b9788350e3333aa9b3e91b5cf4
#
_entry.id   752cd0b9788350e3333aa9b3e91b5cf4
#
_cell.length_a   1.000
_cell.length_b   1.000
_cell.length_c   1.000
_cell.angle_alpha   90.00
_cell.angle_beta   90.00
_cell.angle_gamma   90.00
#
_symmetry.space_group_name_H-M   'P 1'
#
loop_
_entity.id
_entity.type
_entity.pdbx_description
1 polymer ?
#
loop_
_entity_poly.entity_id
_entity_poly.type
_entity_poly.pdbx_seq_one_letter_code
_entity_poly.pdbx_strand_id
1 'polypeptide(L)'
;MAFEMALFGHGVIKGPFAFDKEYPKWNEEGEYEPLFETIAKVEHCSVWDFYPDPEARSMSEAEYIVHRHRMSRSQLRALKKRPMFREESIEEAIALGPDYESEYWETILEDNSARSETERFEVLEFWGVLDAEIAEQAGIDMPEEFDGSDEIQVNAWVCNGQTLRLVLNPFVPARIPYHAAPYEANPYSFFGVGIAENMADTQLLMNGFMRMAVDNAALSGNLLIEIDETNLTPGQSMDVYPGKVFRRQAGAPGQAIFGTKFPNVSQELLMMFDKARQLSDESTGMPSYAHGSTGVMSTGRTASGMSMLMSAAANNIKAVVKNIDDYMLGPMGRSLFAFNMQFNFSEDLLGDLEVISKGTESLMRNEIRSQRLLQFMQMAANPTMAPFVRFDYILRELATSMDLDEDKILNDPREAAIQAKFMAELQAAQPQAEQAAMMGAAPSPADPTGTGGGNIAPGSAPEPGAEGFTGGPEGAPPPLPDELPPGI
;
A
#
# COMPACT_ATOMS: atom_id res chain seq x y z
N MET A 1 -0.52 -8.51 5.89
CA MET A 1 0.64 -7.87 6.50
C MET A 1 0.66 -6.34 6.32
N ALA A 2 0.77 -5.77 5.07
CA ALA A 2 0.84 -4.32 4.87
C ALA A 2 -0.35 -3.54 5.49
N PHE A 3 -1.55 -4.08 5.44
CA PHE A 3 -2.73 -3.51 6.08
C PHE A 3 -2.61 -3.47 7.61
N GLU A 4 -2.19 -4.58 8.23
CA GLU A 4 -1.97 -4.62 9.69
C GLU A 4 -0.85 -3.68 10.11
N MET A 5 0.24 -3.63 9.35
CA MET A 5 1.35 -2.72 9.58
C MET A 5 0.90 -1.26 9.57
N ALA A 6 0.07 -0.85 8.60
CA ALA A 6 -0.46 0.50 8.55
C ALA A 6 -1.44 0.80 9.71
N LEU A 7 -2.27 -0.17 10.09
CA LEU A 7 -3.31 0.03 11.10
C LEU A 7 -2.74 -0.06 12.53
N PHE A 8 -1.97 -1.13 12.81
CA PHE A 8 -1.46 -1.46 14.14
C PHE A 8 0.01 -1.10 14.36
N GLY A 9 0.66 -0.50 13.36
CA GLY A 9 2.04 -0.04 13.46
C GLY A 9 3.09 -1.12 13.23
N HIS A 10 2.71 -2.40 13.05
CA HIS A 10 3.66 -3.48 12.87
C HIS A 10 3.12 -4.55 11.94
N GLY A 11 3.99 -5.15 11.14
CA GLY A 11 3.64 -6.26 10.27
C GLY A 11 4.62 -7.41 10.42
N VAL A 12 4.12 -8.64 10.52
CA VAL A 12 4.92 -9.82 10.79
C VAL A 12 4.70 -10.87 9.71
N ILE A 13 5.78 -11.52 9.31
CA ILE A 13 5.77 -12.71 8.45
C ILE A 13 6.62 -13.82 9.08
N LYS A 14 6.15 -15.04 8.91
CA LYS A 14 6.84 -16.26 9.33
C LYS A 14 7.44 -16.96 8.11
N GLY A 15 8.65 -17.42 8.21
CA GLY A 15 9.31 -18.21 7.18
C GLY A 15 10.77 -17.80 6.94
N PRO A 16 11.45 -18.57 6.08
CA PRO A 16 10.93 -19.70 5.30
C PRO A 16 10.74 -20.98 6.14
N PHE A 17 9.78 -21.80 5.74
CA PHE A 17 9.62 -23.17 6.24
C PHE A 17 9.22 -24.09 5.10
N ALA A 18 9.53 -25.40 5.26
CA ALA A 18 9.20 -26.41 4.26
C ALA A 18 7.68 -26.63 4.17
N PHE A 19 7.16 -26.58 2.97
CA PHE A 19 5.76 -26.82 2.68
C PHE A 19 5.63 -27.71 1.45
N ASP A 20 4.87 -28.79 1.56
CA ASP A 20 4.60 -29.69 0.45
C ASP A 20 3.46 -29.14 -0.39
N LYS A 21 3.79 -28.69 -1.60
CA LYS A 21 2.84 -28.18 -2.57
C LYS A 21 2.44 -29.29 -3.52
N GLU A 22 1.14 -29.51 -3.64
CA GLU A 22 0.55 -30.45 -4.58
C GLU A 22 0.43 -29.79 -5.95
N TYR A 23 1.02 -30.46 -6.96
CA TYR A 23 0.86 -30.08 -8.37
C TYR A 23 -0.01 -31.14 -9.07
N PRO A 24 -1.08 -30.73 -9.74
CA PRO A 24 -1.89 -31.64 -10.53
C PRO A 24 -1.05 -32.19 -11.70
N LYS A 25 -0.84 -33.51 -11.71
CA LYS A 25 -0.12 -34.22 -12.76
C LYS A 25 -0.93 -35.42 -13.20
N TRP A 26 -0.88 -35.71 -14.48
CA TRP A 26 -1.45 -36.91 -15.08
C TRP A 26 -0.30 -37.82 -15.53
N ASN A 27 -0.37 -39.10 -15.21
CA ASN A 27 0.61 -40.07 -15.69
C ASN A 27 0.41 -40.38 -17.18
N GLU A 28 1.32 -41.16 -17.78
CA GLU A 28 1.23 -41.53 -19.20
C GLU A 28 0.00 -42.39 -19.52
N GLU A 29 -0.61 -43.02 -18.52
CA GLU A 29 -1.81 -43.84 -18.61
C GLU A 29 -3.11 -43.01 -18.48
N GLY A 30 -3.01 -41.69 -18.25
CA GLY A 30 -4.15 -40.77 -18.10
C GLY A 30 -4.82 -40.80 -16.75
N GLU A 31 -4.19 -41.38 -15.74
CA GLU A 31 -4.64 -41.33 -14.34
C GLU A 31 -4.08 -40.11 -13.63
N TYR A 32 -4.89 -39.54 -12.73
CA TYR A 32 -4.47 -38.42 -11.90
C TYR A 32 -3.52 -38.85 -10.78
N GLU A 33 -2.27 -38.45 -10.88
CA GLU A 33 -1.23 -38.72 -9.88
C GLU A 33 -0.62 -37.38 -9.43
N PRO A 34 -1.04 -36.84 -8.28
CA PRO A 34 -0.53 -35.57 -7.79
C PRO A 34 0.97 -35.65 -7.45
N LEU A 35 1.74 -34.69 -7.97
CA LEU A 35 3.15 -34.55 -7.61
C LEU A 35 3.25 -33.62 -6.40
N PHE A 36 3.88 -34.09 -5.34
CA PHE A 36 4.21 -33.28 -4.18
C PHE A 36 5.65 -32.80 -4.27
N GLU A 37 5.81 -31.48 -4.19
CA GLU A 37 7.12 -30.84 -4.19
C GLU A 37 7.26 -29.99 -2.94
N THR A 38 8.34 -30.21 -2.18
CA THR A 38 8.64 -29.44 -0.98
C THR A 38 9.27 -28.11 -1.37
N ILE A 39 8.54 -27.02 -1.14
CA ILE A 39 8.98 -25.66 -1.43
C ILE A 39 9.14 -24.83 -0.15
N ALA A 40 9.99 -23.81 -0.21
CA ALA A 40 10.06 -22.80 0.83
C ALA A 40 8.80 -21.93 0.81
N LYS A 41 8.08 -21.84 1.93
CA LYS A 41 6.89 -21.00 2.08
C LYS A 41 7.13 -19.94 3.13
N VAL A 42 6.54 -18.77 2.86
CA VAL A 42 6.43 -17.67 3.80
C VAL A 42 4.96 -17.41 4.05
N GLU A 43 4.60 -17.16 5.29
CA GLU A 43 3.21 -17.00 5.72
C GLU A 43 3.05 -15.72 6.56
N HIS A 44 1.90 -15.09 6.45
CA HIS A 44 1.54 -13.95 7.28
C HIS A 44 1.26 -14.41 8.70
N CYS A 45 1.83 -13.71 9.68
CA CYS A 45 1.53 -13.87 11.09
C CYS A 45 0.78 -12.62 11.56
N SER A 46 -0.37 -12.79 12.18
CA SER A 46 -1.11 -11.67 12.75
C SER A 46 -0.35 -11.07 13.93
N VAL A 47 -0.33 -9.75 14.03
CA VAL A 47 0.29 -9.03 15.15
C VAL A 47 -0.32 -9.46 16.49
N TRP A 48 -1.61 -9.81 16.51
CA TRP A 48 -2.33 -10.25 17.69
C TRP A 48 -1.95 -11.65 18.19
N ASP A 49 -1.40 -12.47 17.32
CA ASP A 49 -0.97 -13.83 17.65
C ASP A 49 0.57 -13.93 17.79
N PHE A 50 1.26 -12.79 17.79
CA PHE A 50 2.70 -12.69 17.81
C PHE A 50 3.18 -12.03 19.10
N TYR A 51 3.92 -12.76 19.92
CA TYR A 51 4.42 -12.32 21.21
C TYR A 51 5.95 -12.38 21.22
N PRO A 52 6.63 -11.28 20.89
CA PRO A 52 8.08 -11.20 20.97
C PRO A 52 8.55 -11.03 22.43
N ASP A 53 9.84 -11.21 22.63
CA ASP A 53 10.52 -10.87 23.86
C ASP A 53 10.23 -9.41 24.25
N PRO A 54 9.69 -9.14 25.47
CA PRO A 54 9.34 -7.79 25.94
C PRO A 54 10.54 -6.84 26.07
N GLU A 55 11.75 -7.37 26.25
CA GLU A 55 12.97 -6.57 26.41
C GLU A 55 13.60 -6.20 25.07
N ALA A 56 13.28 -6.94 24.01
CA ALA A 56 13.77 -6.68 22.66
C ALA A 56 13.10 -5.46 22.03
N ARG A 57 13.85 -4.71 21.22
CA ARG A 57 13.36 -3.58 20.43
C ARG A 57 13.28 -3.91 18.94
N SER A 58 13.89 -5.01 18.53
CA SER A 58 13.92 -5.49 17.16
C SER A 58 14.03 -7.01 17.12
N MET A 59 13.73 -7.58 15.95
CA MET A 59 13.89 -9.04 15.74
C MET A 59 15.31 -9.55 15.98
N SER A 60 16.32 -8.70 15.78
CA SER A 60 17.72 -9.08 15.99
C SER A 60 18.14 -9.12 17.46
N GLU A 61 17.38 -8.48 18.34
CA GLU A 61 17.62 -8.46 19.78
C GLU A 61 16.77 -9.48 20.55
N ALA A 62 15.72 -10.03 19.89
CA ALA A 62 14.79 -10.95 20.53
C ALA A 62 15.45 -12.31 20.82
N GLU A 63 15.49 -12.72 22.06
CA GLU A 63 15.97 -14.02 22.50
C GLU A 63 14.94 -15.11 22.20
N TYR A 64 13.66 -14.78 22.27
CA TYR A 64 12.58 -15.71 21.96
C TYR A 64 11.37 -15.02 21.31
N ILE A 65 10.53 -15.85 20.69
CA ILE A 65 9.23 -15.47 20.16
C ILE A 65 8.22 -16.57 20.47
N VAL A 66 7.00 -16.17 20.82
CA VAL A 66 5.87 -17.07 20.93
C VAL A 66 4.84 -16.69 19.87
N HIS A 67 4.40 -17.66 19.07
CA HIS A 67 3.33 -17.53 18.11
C HIS A 67 2.13 -18.37 18.53
N ARG A 68 0.99 -17.76 18.70
CA ARG A 68 -0.26 -18.40 19.07
C ARG A 68 -1.00 -18.91 17.83
N HIS A 69 -1.37 -20.17 17.84
CA HIS A 69 -2.20 -20.80 16.81
C HIS A 69 -3.54 -21.22 17.38
N ARG A 70 -4.61 -20.84 16.69
CA ARG A 70 -5.98 -21.25 17.04
C ARG A 70 -6.37 -22.47 16.22
N MET A 71 -6.26 -23.65 16.79
CA MET A 71 -6.47 -24.92 16.07
C MET A 71 -7.79 -25.58 16.42
N SER A 72 -8.42 -26.19 15.41
CA SER A 72 -9.53 -27.10 15.63
C SER A 72 -9.01 -28.47 16.09
N ARG A 73 -9.88 -29.29 16.70
CA ARG A 73 -9.56 -30.65 17.09
C ARG A 73 -9.02 -31.50 15.92
N SER A 74 -9.53 -31.31 14.71
CA SER A 74 -9.06 -32.01 13.51
C SER A 74 -7.65 -31.56 13.09
N GLN A 75 -7.35 -30.27 13.17
CA GLN A 75 -6.02 -29.75 12.90
C GLN A 75 -4.99 -30.23 13.93
N LEU A 76 -5.38 -30.24 15.21
CA LEU A 76 -4.51 -30.75 16.27
C LEU A 76 -4.20 -32.25 16.08
N ARG A 77 -5.21 -33.06 15.70
CA ARG A 77 -4.98 -34.48 15.34
C ARG A 77 -4.10 -34.66 14.10
N ALA A 78 -4.19 -33.73 13.13
CA ALA A 78 -3.36 -33.79 11.92
C ALA A 78 -1.87 -33.61 12.24
N LEU A 79 -1.52 -32.93 13.35
CA LEU A 79 -0.13 -32.79 13.81
C LEU A 79 0.54 -34.15 14.13
N LYS A 80 -0.22 -35.17 14.51
CA LYS A 80 0.31 -36.52 14.73
C LYS A 80 1.03 -37.13 13.52
N LYS A 81 0.62 -36.68 12.30
CA LYS A 81 1.24 -37.16 11.06
C LYS A 81 2.56 -36.47 10.74
N ARG A 82 2.88 -35.38 11.45
CA ARG A 82 4.11 -34.65 11.25
C ARG A 82 5.25 -35.24 12.06
N PRO A 83 6.48 -35.23 11.55
CA PRO A 83 7.63 -35.73 12.27
C PRO A 83 7.88 -34.94 13.56
N MET A 84 8.42 -35.60 14.55
CA MET A 84 8.82 -35.04 15.85
C MET A 84 7.66 -34.51 16.73
N PHE A 85 6.40 -34.76 16.38
CA PHE A 85 5.27 -34.51 17.26
C PHE A 85 4.95 -35.73 18.12
N ARG A 86 4.69 -35.52 19.41
CA ARG A 86 4.40 -36.57 20.40
C ARG A 86 2.91 -36.92 20.36
N GLU A 87 2.56 -38.09 19.90
CA GLU A 87 1.15 -38.50 19.74
C GLU A 87 0.40 -38.55 21.06
N GLU A 88 1.04 -39.05 22.12
CA GLU A 88 0.46 -39.17 23.47
C GLU A 88 0.11 -37.78 24.03
N SER A 89 1.03 -36.81 23.96
CA SER A 89 0.81 -35.45 24.43
C SER A 89 -0.33 -34.73 23.65
N ILE A 90 -0.46 -35.02 22.36
CA ILE A 90 -1.58 -34.50 21.54
C ILE A 90 -2.91 -35.10 22.03
N GLU A 91 -2.97 -36.40 22.34
CA GLU A 91 -4.19 -37.01 22.85
C GLU A 91 -4.57 -36.51 24.24
N GLU A 92 -3.60 -36.30 25.10
CA GLU A 92 -3.80 -35.70 26.43
C GLU A 92 -4.30 -34.27 26.31
N ALA A 93 -3.68 -33.45 25.44
CA ALA A 93 -4.14 -32.09 25.21
C ALA A 93 -5.59 -32.04 24.69
N ILE A 94 -5.96 -32.96 23.78
CA ILE A 94 -7.33 -33.08 23.27
C ILE A 94 -8.30 -33.57 24.36
N ALA A 95 -7.88 -34.45 25.25
CA ALA A 95 -8.69 -34.98 26.33
C ALA A 95 -9.01 -33.94 27.41
N LEU A 96 -8.08 -32.99 27.64
CA LEU A 96 -8.28 -31.84 28.55
C LEU A 96 -9.36 -30.88 28.04
N GLY A 97 -9.64 -30.86 26.73
CA GLY A 97 -10.64 -30.03 26.11
C GLY A 97 -10.10 -28.72 25.53
N PRO A 98 -10.96 -27.97 24.82
CA PRO A 98 -10.59 -26.67 24.24
C PRO A 98 -10.37 -25.64 25.37
N ASP A 99 -9.31 -24.88 25.23
CA ASP A 99 -8.87 -23.86 26.21
C ASP A 99 -8.83 -22.45 25.65
N TYR A 100 -9.13 -22.29 24.34
CA TYR A 100 -9.10 -20.97 23.72
C TYR A 100 -10.32 -20.13 24.11
N GLU A 101 -10.07 -19.00 24.73
CA GLU A 101 -11.06 -17.96 24.99
C GLU A 101 -10.92 -16.82 24.00
N SER A 102 -12.05 -16.34 23.47
CA SER A 102 -12.14 -15.24 22.50
C SER A 102 -11.72 -13.92 23.15
N GLU A 103 -10.74 -13.25 22.60
CA GLU A 103 -10.28 -11.95 23.06
C GLU A 103 -11.29 -10.84 22.71
N TYR A 104 -11.31 -9.77 23.52
CA TYR A 104 -12.22 -8.63 23.29
C TYR A 104 -12.05 -7.98 21.91
N TRP A 105 -10.82 -7.85 21.40
CA TRP A 105 -10.53 -7.28 20.09
C TRP A 105 -11.09 -8.14 18.95
N GLU A 106 -11.15 -9.44 19.10
CA GLU A 106 -11.76 -10.34 18.11
C GLU A 106 -13.25 -10.06 17.96
N THR A 107 -13.94 -9.73 19.07
CA THR A 107 -15.36 -9.39 19.04
C THR A 107 -15.62 -8.06 18.34
N ILE A 108 -14.64 -7.16 18.29
CA ILE A 108 -14.74 -5.86 17.63
C ILE A 108 -14.38 -5.96 16.14
N LEU A 109 -13.30 -6.69 15.80
CA LEU A 109 -12.77 -6.76 14.43
C LEU A 109 -13.49 -7.77 13.57
N GLU A 110 -13.99 -8.84 14.16
CA GLU A 110 -14.76 -9.85 13.45
C GLU A 110 -16.25 -9.56 13.60
N ASP A 111 -16.96 -9.45 12.46
CA ASP A 111 -18.41 -9.32 12.45
C ASP A 111 -19.04 -10.58 13.07
N ASN A 112 -19.45 -10.47 14.31
CA ASN A 112 -19.84 -11.57 15.19
C ASN A 112 -21.17 -12.26 14.80
N SER A 113 -21.80 -11.85 13.70
CA SER A 113 -23.12 -12.35 13.30
C SER A 113 -23.15 -13.82 12.88
N ALA A 114 -21.97 -14.46 12.66
CA ALA A 114 -21.88 -15.83 12.16
C ALA A 114 -20.93 -16.74 12.96
N ARG A 115 -20.43 -16.34 14.13
CA ARG A 115 -19.60 -17.23 14.96
C ARG A 115 -20.44 -18.38 15.51
N SER A 116 -20.26 -19.53 14.94
CA SER A 116 -20.46 -20.80 15.64
C SER A 116 -19.50 -20.81 16.84
N GLU A 117 -19.95 -21.19 18.02
CA GLU A 117 -19.12 -21.53 19.20
C GLU A 117 -18.23 -22.73 18.85
N THR A 118 -17.28 -22.55 17.92
CA THR A 118 -16.35 -23.60 17.56
C THR A 118 -15.28 -23.68 18.63
N GLU A 119 -15.31 -24.78 19.35
CA GLU A 119 -14.28 -25.17 20.29
C GLU A 119 -12.91 -25.12 19.60
N ARG A 120 -12.02 -24.24 20.11
CA ARG A 120 -10.65 -24.07 19.62
C ARG A 120 -9.65 -24.39 20.71
N PHE A 121 -8.50 -24.87 20.30
CA PHE A 121 -7.35 -25.13 21.15
C PHE A 121 -6.32 -24.02 20.93
N GLU A 122 -5.80 -23.47 22.02
CA GLU A 122 -4.67 -22.56 21.98
C GLU A 122 -3.38 -23.37 21.90
N VAL A 123 -2.67 -23.23 20.79
CA VAL A 123 -1.37 -23.88 20.59
C VAL A 123 -0.31 -22.80 20.50
N LEU A 124 0.64 -22.83 21.41
CA LEU A 124 1.74 -21.89 21.47
C LEU A 124 2.98 -22.52 20.80
N GLU A 125 3.49 -21.84 19.81
CA GLU A 125 4.75 -22.18 19.14
C GLU A 125 5.85 -21.26 19.63
N PHE A 126 6.81 -21.79 20.35
CA PHE A 126 7.96 -21.11 20.90
C PHE A 126 9.18 -21.29 19.99
N TRP A 127 9.88 -20.22 19.71
CA TRP A 127 11.20 -20.20 19.10
C TRP A 127 12.12 -19.36 19.97
N GLY A 128 13.20 -19.92 20.45
CA GLY A 128 14.10 -19.17 21.29
C GLY A 128 15.14 -20.04 21.97
N VAL A 129 15.78 -19.45 22.92
CA VAL A 129 16.83 -20.05 23.73
C VAL A 129 16.22 -20.79 24.89
N LEU A 130 16.73 -21.97 25.19
CA LEU A 130 16.38 -22.80 26.33
C LEU A 130 17.66 -23.33 26.96
N ASP A 131 17.64 -23.41 28.29
CA ASP A 131 18.70 -24.04 29.04
C ASP A 131 18.91 -25.50 28.61
N ALA A 132 20.15 -25.88 28.33
CA ALA A 132 20.51 -27.18 27.81
C ALA A 132 20.11 -28.33 28.77
N GLU A 133 20.24 -28.13 30.09
CA GLU A 133 19.84 -29.12 31.10
C GLU A 133 18.33 -29.39 31.05
N ILE A 134 17.52 -28.35 30.88
CA ILE A 134 16.06 -28.47 30.75
C ILE A 134 15.69 -29.19 29.44
N ALA A 135 16.39 -28.87 28.37
CA ALA A 135 16.15 -29.47 27.06
C ALA A 135 16.49 -30.96 27.06
N GLU A 136 17.58 -31.36 27.70
CA GLU A 136 17.99 -32.78 27.86
C GLU A 136 16.97 -33.54 28.74
N GLN A 137 16.55 -32.96 29.86
CA GLN A 137 15.51 -33.53 30.72
C GLN A 137 14.17 -33.72 29.97
N ALA A 138 13.86 -32.81 29.02
CA ALA A 138 12.68 -32.89 28.18
C ALA A 138 12.83 -33.88 27.00
N GLY A 139 14.01 -34.53 26.87
CA GLY A 139 14.26 -35.63 25.90
C GLY A 139 14.69 -35.14 24.51
N ILE A 140 15.41 -34.05 24.42
CA ILE A 140 16.12 -33.66 23.21
C ILE A 140 17.45 -34.44 23.16
N ASP A 141 17.70 -35.11 22.03
CA ASP A 141 19.02 -35.70 21.76
C ASP A 141 20.00 -34.56 21.42
N MET A 142 21.01 -34.39 22.27
CA MET A 142 22.04 -33.38 22.03
C MET A 142 22.96 -33.84 20.88
N PRO A 143 23.40 -32.93 20.00
CA PRO A 143 24.38 -33.23 18.96
C PRO A 143 25.70 -33.69 19.58
N GLU A 144 26.39 -34.65 18.95
CA GLU A 144 27.72 -35.11 19.38
C GLU A 144 28.76 -33.98 19.42
N GLU A 145 28.55 -32.90 18.64
CA GLU A 145 29.42 -31.73 18.54
C GLU A 145 28.98 -30.58 19.46
N PHE A 146 28.14 -30.88 20.47
CA PHE A 146 27.70 -29.84 21.41
C PHE A 146 28.90 -29.24 22.15
N ASP A 147 29.07 -27.91 22.02
CA ASP A 147 30.23 -27.19 22.54
C ASP A 147 30.20 -26.95 24.06
N GLY A 148 29.18 -27.49 24.74
CA GLY A 148 28.99 -27.33 26.17
C GLY A 148 28.41 -25.97 26.57
N SER A 149 27.85 -25.21 25.62
CA SER A 149 27.07 -24.02 25.94
C SER A 149 25.87 -24.40 26.81
N ASP A 150 25.62 -23.62 27.86
CA ASP A 150 24.50 -23.86 28.78
C ASP A 150 23.15 -23.58 28.13
N GLU A 151 23.12 -22.94 26.93
CA GLU A 151 21.93 -22.48 26.22
C GLU A 151 21.89 -23.02 24.80
N ILE A 152 20.72 -23.46 24.38
CA ILE A 152 20.46 -23.98 23.03
C ILE A 152 19.22 -23.37 22.40
N GLN A 153 19.24 -23.15 21.10
CA GLN A 153 18.06 -22.69 20.38
C GLN A 153 17.13 -23.84 20.02
N VAL A 154 15.86 -23.71 20.40
CA VAL A 154 14.84 -24.74 20.24
C VAL A 154 13.57 -24.20 19.57
N ASN A 155 12.80 -25.15 19.01
CA ASN A 155 11.41 -24.95 18.66
C ASN A 155 10.53 -25.86 19.54
N ALA A 156 9.63 -25.26 20.30
CA ALA A 156 8.68 -25.98 21.14
C ALA A 156 7.24 -25.66 20.74
N TRP A 157 6.37 -26.67 20.82
CA TRP A 157 4.93 -26.52 20.63
C TRP A 157 4.23 -27.02 21.88
N VAL A 158 3.37 -26.17 22.46
CA VAL A 158 2.68 -26.44 23.72
C VAL A 158 1.18 -26.21 23.55
N CYS A 159 0.36 -27.09 24.12
CA CYS A 159 -1.10 -26.94 24.18
C CYS A 159 -1.60 -27.50 25.50
N ASN A 160 -2.45 -26.78 26.20
CA ASN A 160 -2.98 -27.19 27.51
C ASN A 160 -1.90 -27.64 28.52
N GLY A 161 -0.74 -26.98 28.51
CA GLY A 161 0.39 -27.37 29.36
C GLY A 161 1.14 -28.66 28.94
N GLN A 162 0.72 -29.30 27.83
CA GLN A 162 1.38 -30.48 27.26
C GLN A 162 2.37 -30.06 26.16
N THR A 163 3.59 -30.57 26.22
CA THR A 163 4.60 -30.36 25.17
C THR A 163 4.33 -31.26 24.01
N LEU A 164 3.76 -30.73 22.92
CA LEU A 164 3.44 -31.48 21.70
C LEU A 164 4.67 -31.80 20.87
N ARG A 165 5.63 -30.89 20.86
CA ARG A 165 6.89 -31.00 20.11
C ARG A 165 7.96 -30.21 20.84
N LEU A 166 9.18 -30.74 20.86
CA LEU A 166 10.37 -30.04 21.31
C LEU A 166 11.56 -30.55 20.49
N VAL A 167 12.17 -29.67 19.72
CA VAL A 167 13.29 -30.00 18.81
C VAL A 167 14.30 -28.88 18.79
N LEU A 168 15.55 -29.19 18.45
CA LEU A 168 16.58 -28.20 18.17
C LEU A 168 16.19 -27.33 16.97
N ASN A 169 16.67 -26.10 16.94
CA ASN A 169 16.49 -25.23 15.79
C ASN A 169 17.14 -25.83 14.55
N PRO A 170 16.37 -26.15 13.49
CA PRO A 170 16.89 -26.83 12.31
C PRO A 170 17.74 -25.95 11.39
N PHE A 171 17.79 -24.66 11.62
CA PHE A 171 18.50 -23.72 10.75
C PHE A 171 19.97 -23.59 11.14
N VAL A 172 20.85 -23.50 10.14
CA VAL A 172 22.30 -23.25 10.31
C VAL A 172 22.67 -22.01 9.47
N PRO A 173 23.15 -20.92 10.10
CA PRO A 173 23.20 -20.67 11.53
C PRO A 173 21.79 -20.63 12.15
N ALA A 174 21.71 -20.95 13.43
CA ALA A 174 20.47 -20.95 14.18
C ALA A 174 19.82 -19.53 14.12
N ARG A 175 18.53 -19.49 13.81
CA ARG A 175 17.77 -18.23 13.65
C ARG A 175 16.31 -18.47 13.94
N ILE A 176 15.63 -17.41 14.37
CA ILE A 176 14.20 -17.38 14.55
C ILE A 176 13.56 -17.06 13.18
N PRO A 177 12.68 -17.94 12.61
CA PRO A 177 12.13 -17.77 11.27
C PRO A 177 10.95 -16.78 11.24
N TYR A 178 11.13 -15.60 11.80
CA TYR A 178 10.16 -14.51 11.76
C TYR A 178 10.85 -13.21 11.33
N HIS A 179 10.11 -12.42 10.58
CA HIS A 179 10.55 -11.11 10.13
C HIS A 179 9.45 -10.10 10.41
N ALA A 180 9.80 -9.01 11.07
CA ALA A 180 8.84 -8.03 11.52
C ALA A 180 9.33 -6.62 11.16
N ALA A 181 8.43 -5.80 10.58
CA ALA A 181 8.74 -4.44 10.18
C ALA A 181 7.76 -3.46 10.81
N PRO A 182 8.26 -2.36 11.42
CA PRO A 182 7.42 -1.29 11.94
C PRO A 182 6.96 -0.36 10.82
N TYR A 183 5.74 0.19 10.94
CA TYR A 183 5.26 1.28 10.09
C TYR A 183 6.08 2.54 10.38
N GLU A 184 6.08 2.99 11.60
CA GLU A 184 6.97 4.01 12.15
C GLU A 184 7.72 3.43 13.34
N ALA A 185 9.06 3.44 13.30
CA ALA A 185 9.86 2.80 14.33
C ALA A 185 9.77 3.56 15.65
N ASN A 186 9.46 2.83 16.73
CA ASN A 186 9.53 3.35 18.08
C ASN A 186 10.85 2.89 18.74
N PRO A 187 11.76 3.81 19.11
CA PRO A 187 13.06 3.41 19.65
C PRO A 187 12.98 2.79 21.05
N TYR A 188 11.81 2.79 21.69
CA TYR A 188 11.60 2.31 23.06
C TYR A 188 10.72 1.06 23.14
N SER A 189 10.18 0.59 22.02
CA SER A 189 9.28 -0.57 21.97
C SER A 189 9.57 -1.40 20.75
N PHE A 190 9.33 -2.71 20.83
CA PHE A 190 9.34 -3.59 19.69
C PHE A 190 8.30 -3.18 18.66
N PHE A 191 7.09 -2.87 19.09
CA PHE A 191 6.01 -2.48 18.21
C PHE A 191 6.14 -1.02 17.79
N GLY A 192 6.03 -0.78 16.49
CA GLY A 192 6.00 0.55 15.90
C GLY A 192 4.66 1.24 16.08
N VAL A 193 4.60 2.50 15.66
CA VAL A 193 3.40 3.35 15.71
C VAL A 193 2.66 3.27 14.38
N GLY A 194 1.34 3.06 14.42
CA GLY A 194 0.49 2.98 13.22
C GLY A 194 -0.20 4.30 12.88
N ILE A 195 -0.80 4.36 11.70
CA ILE A 195 -1.57 5.52 11.25
C ILE A 195 -2.74 5.80 12.20
N ALA A 196 -3.42 4.75 12.64
CA ALA A 196 -4.58 4.88 13.52
C ALA A 196 -4.21 5.52 14.87
N GLU A 197 -3.06 5.17 15.43
CA GLU A 197 -2.53 5.75 16.66
C GLU A 197 -2.17 7.23 16.46
N ASN A 198 -1.46 7.56 15.38
CA ASN A 198 -1.07 8.93 15.05
C ASN A 198 -2.26 9.87 14.84
N MET A 199 -3.41 9.34 14.37
CA MET A 199 -4.60 10.17 14.14
C MET A 199 -5.64 10.10 15.28
N ALA A 200 -5.44 9.30 16.32
CA ALA A 200 -6.44 9.04 17.37
C ALA A 200 -6.94 10.31 18.02
N ASP A 201 -6.04 11.20 18.45
CA ASP A 201 -6.39 12.46 19.12
C ASP A 201 -7.12 13.42 18.19
N THR A 202 -6.67 13.54 16.94
CA THR A 202 -7.31 14.40 15.94
C THR A 202 -8.68 13.85 15.52
N GLN A 203 -8.84 12.54 15.46
CA GLN A 203 -10.11 11.86 15.23
C GLN A 203 -11.11 12.14 16.36
N LEU A 204 -10.66 12.09 17.61
CA LEU A 204 -11.47 12.41 18.77
C LEU A 204 -11.97 13.86 18.72
N LEU A 205 -11.09 14.80 18.38
CA LEU A 205 -11.44 16.22 18.19
C LEU A 205 -12.47 16.40 17.06
N MET A 206 -12.25 15.78 15.90
CA MET A 206 -13.20 15.85 14.78
C MET A 206 -14.58 15.34 15.16
N ASN A 207 -14.65 14.20 15.84
CA ASN A 207 -15.90 13.62 16.32
C ASN A 207 -16.61 14.56 17.31
N GLY A 208 -15.84 15.19 18.21
CA GLY A 208 -16.35 16.16 19.17
C GLY A 208 -16.95 17.41 18.50
N PHE A 209 -16.24 18.01 17.57
CA PHE A 209 -16.73 19.19 16.82
C PHE A 209 -17.95 18.88 15.96
N MET A 210 -17.97 17.71 15.30
CA MET A 210 -19.11 17.31 14.50
C MET A 210 -20.37 17.10 15.36
N ARG A 211 -20.26 16.41 16.50
CA ARG A 211 -21.37 16.24 17.45
C ARG A 211 -21.87 17.58 17.95
N MET A 212 -20.98 18.47 18.41
CA MET A 212 -21.36 19.80 18.87
C MET A 212 -22.03 20.63 17.77
N ALA A 213 -21.57 20.51 16.51
CA ALA A 213 -22.18 21.22 15.39
C ALA A 213 -23.60 20.73 15.12
N VAL A 214 -23.84 19.41 15.15
CA VAL A 214 -25.17 18.81 14.98
C VAL A 214 -26.09 19.21 16.14
N ASP A 215 -25.62 19.12 17.37
CA ASP A 215 -26.40 19.48 18.57
C ASP A 215 -26.76 20.99 18.56
N ASN A 216 -25.80 21.86 18.19
CA ASN A 216 -26.06 23.29 18.06
C ASN A 216 -27.05 23.59 16.94
N ALA A 217 -26.92 22.90 15.79
CA ALA A 217 -27.84 23.05 14.68
C ALA A 217 -29.28 22.63 15.09
N ALA A 218 -29.42 21.55 15.84
CA ALA A 218 -30.69 21.08 16.37
C ALA A 218 -31.31 22.09 17.36
N LEU A 219 -30.49 22.60 18.30
CA LEU A 219 -30.96 23.58 19.30
C LEU A 219 -31.27 24.94 18.66
N SER A 220 -30.43 25.44 17.75
CA SER A 220 -30.61 26.73 17.10
C SER A 220 -31.71 26.71 16.03
N GLY A 221 -31.95 25.54 15.42
CA GLY A 221 -33.05 25.30 14.47
C GLY A 221 -34.42 25.26 15.13
N ASN A 222 -34.48 24.84 16.37
CA ASN A 222 -35.73 24.79 17.13
C ASN A 222 -35.97 26.11 17.87
N LEU A 223 -37.18 26.65 17.72
CA LEU A 223 -37.62 27.84 18.44
C LEU A 223 -38.02 27.41 19.86
N LEU A 224 -37.31 27.97 20.85
CA LEU A 224 -37.76 27.85 22.23
C LEU A 224 -38.91 28.85 22.43
N ILE A 225 -40.09 28.32 22.80
CA ILE A 225 -41.29 29.10 22.94
C ILE A 225 -41.67 29.17 24.42
N GLU A 226 -41.61 30.38 24.94
CA GLU A 226 -42.13 30.68 26.26
C GLU A 226 -43.55 31.25 26.11
N ILE A 227 -44.49 30.63 26.85
CA ILE A 227 -45.91 30.98 26.80
C ILE A 227 -46.35 31.42 28.18
N ASP A 228 -46.86 32.66 28.24
CA ASP A 228 -47.55 33.13 29.43
C ASP A 228 -49.02 32.74 29.38
N GLU A 229 -49.36 31.69 30.12
CA GLU A 229 -50.72 31.12 30.16
C GLU A 229 -51.75 32.11 30.76
N THR A 230 -51.27 33.06 31.61
CA THR A 230 -52.19 34.05 32.24
C THR A 230 -52.76 35.03 31.26
N ASN A 231 -52.06 35.31 30.19
CA ASN A 231 -52.43 36.25 29.14
C ASN A 231 -53.15 35.58 27.95
N LEU A 232 -53.25 34.25 27.96
CA LEU A 232 -53.96 33.48 26.92
C LEU A 232 -55.39 33.10 27.30
N THR A 233 -56.22 32.90 26.30
CA THR A 233 -57.61 32.40 26.52
C THR A 233 -57.55 30.97 27.10
N PRO A 234 -58.19 30.71 28.24
CA PRO A 234 -58.17 29.38 28.85
C PRO A 234 -58.73 28.30 27.93
N GLY A 235 -58.12 27.09 27.98
CA GLY A 235 -58.60 25.92 27.25
C GLY A 235 -58.19 25.79 25.80
N GLN A 236 -57.26 26.63 25.28
CA GLN A 236 -56.69 26.42 23.95
C GLN A 236 -55.45 25.50 24.02
N SER A 237 -55.31 24.69 22.96
CA SER A 237 -54.13 23.82 22.83
C SER A 237 -52.87 24.64 22.76
N MET A 238 -51.80 24.19 23.47
CA MET A 238 -50.45 24.81 23.44
C MET A 238 -49.54 24.25 22.32
N ASP A 239 -50.03 23.26 21.56
CA ASP A 239 -49.29 22.72 20.43
C ASP A 239 -49.02 23.78 19.39
N VAL A 240 -47.75 23.86 18.96
CA VAL A 240 -47.30 24.86 17.97
C VAL A 240 -47.10 24.18 16.62
N TYR A 241 -47.85 24.68 15.61
CA TYR A 241 -47.73 24.22 14.24
C TYR A 241 -47.88 25.40 13.27
N PRO A 242 -47.42 25.32 12.03
CA PRO A 242 -47.52 26.38 11.06
C PRO A 242 -48.99 26.83 10.86
N GLY A 243 -49.25 28.15 10.97
CA GLY A 243 -50.56 28.71 10.87
C GLY A 243 -51.41 28.67 12.15
N LYS A 244 -50.90 28.22 13.27
CA LYS A 244 -51.57 28.24 14.57
C LYS A 244 -51.86 29.65 14.99
N VAL A 245 -53.11 29.92 15.38
CA VAL A 245 -53.57 31.23 15.93
C VAL A 245 -53.82 31.06 17.41
N PHE A 246 -53.07 31.83 18.21
CA PHE A 246 -53.29 31.92 19.65
C PHE A 246 -54.19 33.14 19.96
N ARG A 247 -55.24 32.91 20.76
CA ARG A 247 -56.12 33.96 21.25
C ARG A 247 -55.68 34.39 22.62
N ARG A 248 -55.55 35.70 22.82
CA ARG A 248 -55.17 36.30 24.09
C ARG A 248 -56.32 37.10 24.70
N GLN A 249 -56.35 37.18 26.05
CA GLN A 249 -57.33 37.95 26.78
C GLN A 249 -56.90 39.40 27.04
N ALA A 250 -55.59 39.58 27.34
CA ALA A 250 -55.03 40.89 27.73
C ALA A 250 -53.58 41.06 27.25
N GLY A 251 -53.01 42.20 27.47
CA GLY A 251 -51.59 42.52 27.18
C GLY A 251 -51.31 43.06 25.76
N ALA A 252 -50.11 43.55 25.54
CA ALA A 252 -49.65 44.04 24.23
C ALA A 252 -49.27 42.87 23.27
N PRO A 253 -49.27 43.08 21.96
CA PRO A 253 -48.79 42.09 21.01
C PRO A 253 -47.38 41.63 21.36
N GLY A 254 -47.14 40.30 21.39
CA GLY A 254 -45.84 39.70 21.69
C GLY A 254 -45.55 39.42 23.18
N GLN A 255 -46.44 39.81 24.12
CA GLN A 255 -46.23 39.53 25.56
C GLN A 255 -46.73 38.18 26.03
N ALA A 256 -47.65 37.55 25.30
CA ALA A 256 -48.19 36.25 25.70
C ALA A 256 -47.40 35.07 25.17
N ILE A 257 -46.67 35.26 24.09
CA ILE A 257 -45.84 34.20 23.47
C ILE A 257 -44.52 34.88 23.08
N PHE A 258 -43.46 34.35 23.62
CA PHE A 258 -42.09 34.80 23.35
C PHE A 258 -41.28 33.67 22.72
N GLY A 259 -40.70 33.92 21.57
CA GLY A 259 -39.82 32.95 20.90
C GLY A 259 -38.38 33.36 21.00
N THR A 260 -37.58 32.51 21.59
CA THR A 260 -36.11 32.69 21.69
C THR A 260 -35.38 31.64 20.87
N LYS A 261 -34.36 32.05 20.16
CA LYS A 261 -33.46 31.15 19.45
C LYS A 261 -32.11 31.12 20.13
N PHE A 262 -31.52 29.92 20.24
CA PHE A 262 -30.13 29.79 20.62
C PHE A 262 -29.24 30.35 19.48
N PRO A 263 -28.08 30.94 19.81
CA PRO A 263 -27.14 31.40 18.78
C PRO A 263 -26.63 30.22 17.98
N ASN A 264 -26.59 30.34 16.67
CA ASN A 264 -26.04 29.34 15.79
C ASN A 264 -24.53 29.55 15.65
N VAL A 265 -23.74 28.66 16.27
CA VAL A 265 -22.28 28.61 16.18
C VAL A 265 -21.77 27.42 15.33
N SER A 266 -22.67 26.78 14.60
CA SER A 266 -22.31 25.59 13.81
C SER A 266 -21.24 25.86 12.77
N GLN A 267 -21.20 27.07 12.20
CA GLN A 267 -20.20 27.43 11.19
C GLN A 267 -18.78 27.49 11.81
N GLU A 268 -18.65 28.02 13.01
CA GLU A 268 -17.38 28.09 13.74
C GLU A 268 -16.91 26.68 14.11
N LEU A 269 -17.84 25.82 14.55
CA LEU A 269 -17.54 24.42 14.86
C LEU A 269 -17.10 23.62 13.62
N LEU A 270 -17.70 23.87 12.45
CA LEU A 270 -17.28 23.25 11.19
C LEU A 270 -15.89 23.76 10.74
N MET A 271 -15.56 25.04 10.98
CA MET A 271 -14.21 25.55 10.75
C MET A 271 -13.18 24.88 11.66
N MET A 272 -13.52 24.61 12.93
CA MET A 272 -12.67 23.85 13.86
C MET A 272 -12.52 22.38 13.43
N PHE A 273 -13.59 21.76 12.92
CA PHE A 273 -13.53 20.44 12.33
C PHE A 273 -12.57 20.39 11.13
N ASP A 274 -12.67 21.35 10.21
CA ASP A 274 -11.76 21.43 9.05
C ASP A 274 -10.31 21.66 9.49
N LYS A 275 -10.07 22.42 10.55
CA LYS A 275 -8.72 22.58 11.10
C LYS A 275 -8.20 21.31 11.75
N ALA A 276 -9.03 20.57 12.48
CA ALA A 276 -8.66 19.27 13.03
C ALA A 276 -8.35 18.26 11.92
N ARG A 277 -9.09 18.29 10.80
CA ARG A 277 -8.80 17.46 9.62
C ARG A 277 -7.44 17.79 9.02
N GLN A 278 -7.09 19.06 8.88
CA GLN A 278 -5.76 19.46 8.42
C GLN A 278 -4.64 18.96 9.34
N LEU A 279 -4.84 19.02 10.67
CA LEU A 279 -3.88 18.48 11.64
C LEU A 279 -3.75 16.95 11.51
N SER A 280 -4.85 16.24 11.22
CA SER A 280 -4.82 14.81 10.94
C SER A 280 -4.02 14.49 9.67
N ASP A 281 -4.22 15.25 8.60
CA ASP A 281 -3.44 15.12 7.36
C ASP A 281 -1.93 15.35 7.60
N GLU A 282 -1.60 16.34 8.44
CA GLU A 282 -0.21 16.63 8.82
C GLU A 282 0.40 15.55 9.70
N SER A 283 -0.35 15.03 10.69
CA SER A 283 0.13 13.99 11.61
C SER A 283 0.35 12.64 10.93
N THR A 284 -0.50 12.26 9.97
CA THR A 284 -0.36 11.01 9.20
C THR A 284 0.62 11.15 8.04
N GLY A 285 0.96 12.37 7.66
CA GLY A 285 1.77 12.65 6.48
C GLY A 285 1.09 12.28 5.15
N MET A 286 -0.24 12.11 5.16
CA MET A 286 -1.07 11.82 3.99
C MET A 286 -1.97 13.01 3.66
N PRO A 287 -1.45 14.05 3.02
CA PRO A 287 -2.22 15.26 2.76
C PRO A 287 -3.36 15.01 1.78
N SER A 288 -4.45 15.77 1.93
CA SER A 288 -5.69 15.63 1.16
C SER A 288 -5.52 15.71 -0.35
N TYR A 289 -4.50 16.42 -0.85
CA TYR A 289 -4.19 16.48 -2.28
C TYR A 289 -3.67 15.15 -2.84
N ALA A 290 -3.12 14.26 -2.02
CA ALA A 290 -2.74 12.91 -2.43
C ALA A 290 -3.97 12.04 -2.78
N HIS A 291 -5.14 12.38 -2.24
CA HIS A 291 -6.43 11.72 -2.51
C HIS A 291 -7.26 12.43 -3.59
N GLY A 292 -6.65 13.35 -4.36
CA GLY A 292 -7.34 14.03 -5.46
C GLY A 292 -8.18 15.24 -5.05
N SER A 293 -8.05 15.75 -3.82
CA SER A 293 -8.68 17.00 -3.42
C SER A 293 -8.02 18.18 -4.15
N THR A 294 -8.80 18.87 -5.01
CA THR A 294 -8.33 20.00 -5.82
C THR A 294 -8.30 21.32 -5.08
N GLY A 295 -8.62 21.36 -3.79
CA GLY A 295 -8.64 22.58 -2.95
C GLY A 295 -7.26 23.15 -2.63
N VAL A 296 -6.24 22.82 -3.40
CA VAL A 296 -4.85 23.25 -3.16
C VAL A 296 -4.62 24.67 -3.59
N MET A 297 -3.93 25.44 -2.73
CA MET A 297 -3.45 26.80 -2.96
C MET A 297 -2.82 27.00 -4.34
N SER A 298 -2.66 28.25 -4.74
CA SER A 298 -2.14 28.69 -6.05
C SER A 298 -0.87 27.99 -6.56
N THR A 299 -0.06 27.44 -5.66
CA THR A 299 1.19 26.72 -5.97
C THR A 299 0.96 25.37 -6.68
N GLY A 300 -0.20 24.72 -6.46
CA GLY A 300 -0.56 23.44 -7.11
C GLY A 300 -1.15 23.59 -8.52
N ARG A 301 -1.29 24.82 -9.04
CA ARG A 301 -1.89 25.05 -10.38
C ARG A 301 -0.93 24.80 -11.54
N THR A 302 0.37 24.67 -11.29
CA THR A 302 1.37 24.33 -12.30
C THR A 302 1.75 22.84 -12.21
N ALA A 303 2.02 22.22 -13.34
CA ALA A 303 2.47 20.83 -13.38
C ALA A 303 3.72 20.58 -12.50
N SER A 304 4.66 21.53 -12.48
CA SER A 304 5.85 21.47 -11.64
C SER A 304 5.52 21.59 -10.14
N GLY A 305 4.61 22.47 -9.76
CA GLY A 305 4.16 22.61 -8.37
C GLY A 305 3.44 21.35 -7.86
N MET A 306 2.58 20.76 -8.70
CA MET A 306 1.91 19.49 -8.39
C MET A 306 2.90 18.35 -8.22
N SER A 307 3.90 18.25 -9.11
CA SER A 307 4.96 17.25 -9.01
C SER A 307 5.78 17.38 -7.72
N MET A 308 6.12 18.62 -7.31
CA MET A 308 6.81 18.86 -6.03
C MET A 308 5.97 18.45 -4.81
N LEU A 309 4.67 18.76 -4.83
CA LEU A 309 3.76 18.37 -3.74
C LEU A 309 3.60 16.84 -3.66
N MET A 310 3.44 16.16 -4.80
CA MET A 310 3.39 14.71 -4.86
C MET A 310 4.69 14.06 -4.38
N SER A 311 5.85 14.61 -4.74
CA SER A 311 7.14 14.14 -4.25
C SER A 311 7.29 14.32 -2.74
N ALA A 312 6.80 15.41 -2.17
CA ALA A 312 6.83 15.65 -0.73
C ALA A 312 5.92 14.65 0.03
N ALA A 313 4.70 14.41 -0.48
CA ALA A 313 3.80 13.39 0.09
C ALA A 313 4.38 11.97 0.00
N ALA A 314 5.11 11.67 -1.07
CA ALA A 314 5.74 10.36 -1.27
C ALA A 314 6.86 10.07 -0.26
N ASN A 315 7.46 11.07 0.38
CA ASN A 315 8.61 10.85 1.29
C ASN A 315 8.24 10.01 2.52
N ASN A 316 7.06 10.20 3.09
CA ASN A 316 6.59 9.39 4.23
C ASN A 316 6.34 7.93 3.80
N ILE A 317 5.71 7.74 2.65
CA ILE A 317 5.51 6.40 2.07
C ILE A 317 6.86 5.73 1.79
N LYS A 318 7.83 6.47 1.27
CA LYS A 318 9.20 5.97 1.02
C LYS A 318 9.88 5.51 2.31
N ALA A 319 9.69 6.21 3.42
CA ALA A 319 10.22 5.80 4.72
C ALA A 319 9.62 4.47 5.18
N VAL A 320 8.30 4.30 5.04
CA VAL A 320 7.62 3.04 5.36
C VAL A 320 8.10 1.89 4.47
N VAL A 321 8.22 2.12 3.15
CA VAL A 321 8.74 1.10 2.22
C VAL A 321 10.18 0.75 2.57
N LYS A 322 11.00 1.73 2.96
CA LYS A 322 12.36 1.47 3.44
C LYS A 322 12.37 0.59 4.70
N ASN A 323 11.47 0.82 5.65
CA ASN A 323 11.35 -0.05 6.82
C ASN A 323 11.00 -1.48 6.42
N ILE A 324 10.09 -1.67 5.43
CA ILE A 324 9.77 -3.00 4.89
C ILE A 324 11.02 -3.64 4.26
N ASP A 325 11.77 -2.89 3.47
CA ASP A 325 12.99 -3.39 2.82
C ASP A 325 14.06 -3.81 3.84
N ASP A 326 14.33 -2.96 4.82
CA ASP A 326 15.42 -3.13 5.77
C ASP A 326 15.10 -4.20 6.84
N TYR A 327 13.89 -4.20 7.39
CA TYR A 327 13.50 -5.08 8.50
C TYR A 327 12.82 -6.37 8.07
N MET A 328 12.28 -6.43 6.86
CA MET A 328 11.51 -7.60 6.39
C MET A 328 12.10 -8.23 5.14
N LEU A 329 12.13 -7.53 3.99
CA LEU A 329 12.49 -8.12 2.71
C LEU A 329 13.97 -8.53 2.66
N GLY A 330 14.87 -7.70 3.17
CA GLY A 330 16.30 -8.01 3.24
C GLY A 330 16.60 -9.25 4.11
N PRO A 331 16.17 -9.26 5.39
CA PRO A 331 16.33 -10.43 6.26
C PRO A 331 15.63 -11.68 5.73
N MET A 332 14.40 -11.55 5.19
CA MET A 332 13.67 -12.67 4.59
C MET A 332 14.39 -13.24 3.38
N GLY A 333 14.90 -12.39 2.49
CA GLY A 333 15.67 -12.82 1.31
C GLY A 333 16.92 -13.61 1.71
N ARG A 334 17.66 -13.12 2.71
CA ARG A 334 18.81 -13.84 3.28
C ARG A 334 18.41 -15.18 3.91
N SER A 335 17.28 -15.20 4.62
CA SER A 335 16.75 -16.43 5.22
C SER A 335 16.31 -17.46 4.17
N LEU A 336 15.66 -17.01 3.08
CA LEU A 336 15.28 -17.87 1.95
C LEU A 336 16.51 -18.42 1.23
N PHE A 337 17.51 -17.58 0.99
CA PHE A 337 18.77 -18.03 0.40
C PHE A 337 19.46 -19.09 1.26
N ALA A 338 19.62 -18.83 2.56
CA ALA A 338 20.22 -19.78 3.48
C ALA A 338 19.39 -21.08 3.61
N PHE A 339 18.05 -20.99 3.55
CA PHE A 339 17.17 -22.16 3.51
C PHE A 339 17.44 -23.00 2.26
N ASN A 340 17.49 -22.37 1.09
CA ASN A 340 17.78 -23.08 -0.16
C ASN A 340 19.17 -23.70 -0.15
N MET A 341 20.19 -23.00 0.37
CA MET A 341 21.55 -23.54 0.49
C MET A 341 21.61 -24.75 1.44
N GLN A 342 20.78 -24.77 2.48
CA GLN A 342 20.78 -25.85 3.46
C GLN A 342 19.95 -27.06 3.02
N PHE A 343 18.80 -26.86 2.36
CA PHE A 343 17.80 -27.90 2.10
C PHE A 343 17.60 -28.20 0.60
N ASN A 344 18.11 -27.38 -0.31
CA ASN A 344 18.00 -27.63 -1.74
C ASN A 344 19.36 -28.12 -2.28
N PHE A 345 19.38 -29.33 -2.80
CA PHE A 345 20.60 -30.00 -3.29
C PHE A 345 20.87 -29.77 -4.79
N SER A 346 20.18 -28.84 -5.45
CA SER A 346 20.45 -28.50 -6.84
C SER A 346 21.80 -27.77 -6.96
N GLU A 347 22.75 -28.33 -7.73
CA GLU A 347 24.08 -27.74 -7.93
C GLU A 347 24.02 -26.33 -8.52
N ASP A 348 22.98 -26.03 -9.32
CA ASP A 348 22.76 -24.71 -9.94
C ASP A 348 22.44 -23.57 -8.94
N LEU A 349 22.01 -23.92 -7.72
CA LEU A 349 21.64 -22.95 -6.68
C LEU A 349 22.76 -22.72 -5.66
N LEU A 350 23.78 -23.57 -5.65
CA LEU A 350 24.90 -23.45 -4.73
C LEU A 350 25.83 -22.34 -5.21
N GLY A 351 26.06 -21.34 -4.36
CA GLY A 351 26.95 -20.22 -4.68
C GLY A 351 27.21 -19.32 -3.49
N ASP A 352 28.34 -18.64 -3.50
CA ASP A 352 28.68 -17.60 -2.54
C ASP A 352 28.10 -16.25 -3.04
N LEU A 353 26.84 -16.01 -2.68
CA LEU A 353 26.08 -14.85 -3.11
C LEU A 353 25.60 -14.06 -1.91
N GLU A 354 25.72 -12.74 -1.99
CA GLU A 354 25.15 -11.81 -1.02
C GLU A 354 23.76 -11.35 -1.48
N VAL A 355 22.75 -11.55 -0.63
CA VAL A 355 21.39 -11.11 -0.88
C VAL A 355 21.20 -9.69 -0.37
N ILE A 356 20.97 -8.76 -1.28
CA ILE A 356 20.74 -7.35 -1.00
C ILE A 356 19.34 -6.97 -1.51
N SER A 357 18.51 -6.40 -0.63
CA SER A 357 17.24 -5.81 -1.05
C SER A 357 17.50 -4.48 -1.77
N LYS A 358 17.07 -4.37 -3.02
CA LYS A 358 17.24 -3.16 -3.84
C LYS A 358 15.96 -2.31 -3.92
N GLY A 359 14.96 -2.54 -3.09
CA GLY A 359 13.63 -1.96 -3.20
C GLY A 359 13.60 -0.44 -3.45
N THR A 360 13.34 0.32 -2.41
CA THR A 360 13.17 1.79 -2.50
C THR A 360 14.43 2.53 -2.88
N GLU A 361 15.60 2.08 -2.44
CA GLU A 361 16.87 2.76 -2.70
C GLU A 361 17.22 2.70 -4.19
N SER A 362 16.96 1.58 -4.84
CA SER A 362 17.18 1.44 -6.28
C SER A 362 16.23 2.31 -7.10
N LEU A 363 14.95 2.37 -6.74
CA LEU A 363 13.95 3.21 -7.40
C LEU A 363 14.31 4.70 -7.26
N MET A 364 14.68 5.15 -6.06
CA MET A 364 15.13 6.52 -5.84
C MET A 364 16.43 6.85 -6.56
N ARG A 365 17.40 5.93 -6.53
CA ARG A 365 18.66 6.10 -7.28
C ARG A 365 18.41 6.20 -8.77
N ASN A 366 17.56 5.33 -9.31
CA ASN A 366 17.23 5.31 -10.74
C ASN A 366 16.50 6.61 -11.13
N GLU A 367 15.57 7.10 -10.34
CA GLU A 367 14.88 8.37 -10.60
C GLU A 367 15.83 9.58 -10.56
N ILE A 368 16.68 9.68 -9.54
CA ILE A 368 17.68 10.74 -9.44
C ILE A 368 18.72 10.60 -10.56
N ARG A 369 19.11 9.36 -10.90
CA ARG A 369 20.07 9.08 -11.97
C ARG A 369 19.50 9.47 -13.33
N SER A 370 18.26 9.12 -13.64
CA SER A 370 17.59 9.51 -14.88
C SER A 370 17.48 11.02 -15.04
N GLN A 371 17.11 11.73 -13.96
CA GLN A 371 17.06 13.20 -13.98
C GLN A 371 18.44 13.83 -14.22
N ARG A 372 19.49 13.31 -13.55
CA ARG A 372 20.87 13.79 -13.76
C ARG A 372 21.39 13.47 -15.15
N LEU A 373 21.08 12.30 -15.69
CA LEU A 373 21.43 11.91 -17.05
C LEU A 373 20.74 12.79 -18.09
N LEU A 374 19.46 13.12 -17.89
CA LEU A 374 18.72 14.05 -18.76
C LEU A 374 19.34 15.47 -18.71
N GLN A 375 19.67 15.98 -17.54
CA GLN A 375 20.35 17.27 -17.40
C GLN A 375 21.74 17.26 -18.04
N PHE A 376 22.50 16.18 -17.85
CA PHE A 376 23.80 16.03 -18.49
C PHE A 376 23.68 15.93 -20.02
N MET A 377 22.69 15.21 -20.53
CA MET A 377 22.42 15.10 -21.96
C MET A 377 22.06 16.45 -22.59
N GLN A 378 21.29 17.30 -21.89
CA GLN A 378 21.00 18.67 -22.33
C GLN A 378 22.26 19.54 -22.42
N MET A 379 23.19 19.40 -21.46
CA MET A 379 24.47 20.11 -21.51
C MET A 379 25.40 19.53 -22.59
N ALA A 380 25.40 18.23 -22.77
CA ALA A 380 26.23 17.51 -23.75
C ALA A 380 25.76 17.72 -25.19
N ALA A 381 24.53 18.15 -25.42
CA ALA A 381 24.00 18.52 -26.73
C ALA A 381 24.68 19.74 -27.35
N ASN A 382 25.49 20.48 -26.56
CA ASN A 382 26.30 21.60 -27.06
C ASN A 382 27.37 21.06 -28.05
N PRO A 383 27.47 21.63 -29.29
CA PRO A 383 28.43 21.16 -30.30
C PRO A 383 29.88 21.06 -29.86
N THR A 384 30.30 21.86 -28.89
CA THR A 384 31.66 21.83 -28.34
C THR A 384 31.91 20.64 -27.42
N MET A 385 30.89 20.10 -26.77
CA MET A 385 31.00 18.96 -25.84
C MET A 385 30.64 17.63 -26.48
N ALA A 386 29.81 17.61 -27.52
CA ALA A 386 29.33 16.42 -28.19
C ALA A 386 30.44 15.40 -28.57
N PRO A 387 31.63 15.81 -29.08
CA PRO A 387 32.71 14.85 -29.44
C PRO A 387 33.29 14.08 -28.25
N PHE A 388 33.14 14.58 -27.03
CA PHE A 388 33.71 13.97 -25.82
C PHE A 388 32.75 13.06 -25.07
N VAL A 389 31.48 12.97 -25.51
CA VAL A 389 30.42 12.26 -24.80
C VAL A 389 29.97 11.03 -25.57
N ARG A 390 29.91 9.89 -24.89
CA ARG A 390 29.38 8.64 -25.46
C ARG A 390 27.84 8.62 -25.28
N PHE A 391 27.13 9.17 -26.23
CA PHE A 391 25.67 9.25 -26.19
C PHE A 391 24.99 7.86 -26.20
N ASP A 392 25.58 6.86 -26.88
CA ASP A 392 25.10 5.49 -26.88
C ASP A 392 25.02 4.91 -25.47
N TYR A 393 26.06 5.11 -24.67
CA TYR A 393 26.08 4.65 -23.29
C TYR A 393 25.06 5.38 -22.42
N ILE A 394 24.94 6.70 -22.57
CA ILE A 394 23.99 7.51 -21.79
C ILE A 394 22.55 7.11 -22.10
N LEU A 395 22.22 6.84 -23.38
CA LEU A 395 20.88 6.43 -23.79
C LEU A 395 20.53 5.03 -23.24
N ARG A 396 21.47 4.08 -23.26
CA ARG A 396 21.27 2.75 -22.64
C ARG A 396 21.08 2.87 -21.15
N GLU A 397 21.93 3.62 -20.48
CA GLU A 397 21.82 3.85 -19.05
C GLU A 397 20.52 4.59 -18.64
N LEU A 398 20.06 5.50 -19.51
CA LEU A 398 18.77 6.16 -19.33
C LEU A 398 17.61 5.18 -19.50
N ALA A 399 17.64 4.32 -20.52
CA ALA A 399 16.65 3.27 -20.73
C ALA A 399 16.58 2.31 -19.53
N THR A 400 17.73 1.83 -19.07
CA THR A 400 17.84 0.99 -17.84
C THR A 400 17.25 1.70 -16.60
N SER A 401 17.57 3.00 -16.43
CA SER A 401 17.09 3.77 -15.28
C SER A 401 15.57 4.05 -15.32
N MET A 402 14.96 3.97 -16.50
CA MET A 402 13.51 4.11 -16.72
C MET A 402 12.78 2.76 -16.79
N ASP A 403 13.49 1.65 -16.51
CA ASP A 403 12.96 0.28 -16.61
C ASP A 403 12.41 -0.07 -18.01
N LEU A 404 13.08 0.45 -19.03
CA LEU A 404 12.76 0.20 -20.43
C LEU A 404 13.73 -0.85 -21.01
N ASP A 405 13.20 -1.70 -21.86
CA ASP A 405 13.94 -2.78 -22.52
C ASP A 405 14.90 -2.17 -23.55
N GLU A 406 16.22 -2.16 -23.27
CA GLU A 406 17.23 -1.51 -24.09
C GLU A 406 17.25 -2.04 -25.52
N ASP A 407 17.14 -3.37 -25.66
CA ASP A 407 17.22 -4.06 -26.95
C ASP A 407 16.01 -3.80 -27.86
N LYS A 408 14.87 -3.37 -27.28
CA LYS A 408 13.67 -3.05 -28.06
C LYS A 408 13.58 -1.58 -28.48
N ILE A 409 14.25 -0.70 -27.74
CA ILE A 409 14.10 0.75 -27.90
C ILE A 409 15.30 1.36 -28.61
N LEU A 410 16.51 0.81 -28.39
CA LEU A 410 17.73 1.34 -28.94
C LEU A 410 18.26 0.45 -30.07
N ASN A 411 18.56 1.06 -31.20
CA ASN A 411 19.23 0.38 -32.28
C ASN A 411 20.68 0.02 -31.94
N ASP A 412 21.20 -1.06 -32.53
CA ASP A 412 22.63 -1.39 -32.40
C ASP A 412 23.49 -0.17 -32.82
N PRO A 413 24.53 0.19 -32.03
CA PRO A 413 25.42 1.31 -32.34
C PRO A 413 25.98 1.29 -33.74
N ARG A 414 26.16 0.09 -34.36
CA ARG A 414 26.62 -0.09 -35.73
C ARG A 414 25.55 0.30 -36.75
N GLU A 415 24.31 -0.11 -36.52
CA GLU A 415 23.18 0.24 -37.37
C GLU A 415 22.84 1.72 -37.29
N ALA A 416 22.84 2.28 -36.06
CA ALA A 416 22.67 3.71 -35.88
C ALA A 416 23.74 4.56 -36.56
N ALA A 417 25.00 4.11 -36.56
CA ALA A 417 26.09 4.79 -37.28
C ALA A 417 25.92 4.70 -38.84
N ILE A 418 25.41 3.60 -39.36
CA ILE A 418 25.11 3.42 -40.81
C ILE A 418 23.95 4.34 -41.19
N GLN A 419 22.86 4.36 -40.39
CA GLN A 419 21.73 5.24 -40.64
C GLN A 419 22.11 6.72 -40.57
N ALA A 420 22.94 7.11 -39.59
CA ALA A 420 23.43 8.47 -39.43
C ALA A 420 24.28 8.90 -40.66
N LYS A 421 25.15 8.02 -41.19
CA LYS A 421 25.90 8.28 -42.40
C LYS A 421 25.00 8.43 -43.62
N PHE A 422 24.02 7.54 -43.76
CA PHE A 422 23.05 7.59 -44.88
C PHE A 422 22.21 8.87 -44.85
N MET A 423 21.77 9.31 -43.63
CA MET A 423 21.05 10.57 -43.51
C MET A 423 21.92 11.79 -43.77
N ALA A 424 23.21 11.75 -43.37
CA ALA A 424 24.17 12.81 -43.67
C ALA A 424 24.46 12.92 -45.19
N GLU A 425 24.57 11.79 -45.89
CA GLU A 425 24.74 11.76 -47.34
C GLU A 425 23.49 12.27 -48.06
N LEU A 426 22.27 11.91 -47.59
CA LEU A 426 21.00 12.42 -48.11
C LEU A 426 20.88 13.94 -47.95
N GLN A 427 21.26 14.46 -46.77
CA GLN A 427 21.28 15.91 -46.51
C GLN A 427 22.34 16.64 -47.32
N ALA A 428 23.50 16.04 -47.57
CA ALA A 428 24.52 16.61 -48.46
C ALA A 428 24.15 16.57 -49.92
N ALA A 429 23.30 15.63 -50.35
CA ALA A 429 22.81 15.51 -51.73
C ALA A 429 21.67 16.51 -52.07
N GLN A 430 20.90 16.95 -51.08
CA GLN A 430 19.79 17.90 -51.28
C GLN A 430 20.20 19.25 -51.86
N PRO A 431 21.27 19.95 -51.37
CA PRO A 431 21.66 21.21 -51.99
C PRO A 431 22.25 21.06 -53.37
N GLN A 432 22.79 19.88 -53.76
CA GLN A 432 23.27 19.62 -55.11
C GLN A 432 22.14 19.34 -56.09
N ALA A 433 21.06 18.73 -55.65
CA ALA A 433 19.87 18.52 -56.45
C ALA A 433 19.11 19.83 -56.72
N GLU A 434 19.04 20.75 -55.78
CA GLU A 434 18.47 22.09 -55.97
C GLU A 434 19.34 22.95 -56.93
N GLN A 435 20.66 22.89 -56.84
CA GLN A 435 21.55 23.57 -57.77
C GLN A 435 21.53 22.98 -59.16
N ALA A 436 21.39 21.68 -59.30
CA ALA A 436 21.22 21.00 -60.63
C ALA A 436 19.89 21.34 -61.25
N ALA A 437 18.82 21.47 -60.47
CA ALA A 437 17.49 21.90 -60.94
C ALA A 437 17.49 23.39 -61.38
N MET A 438 18.30 24.25 -60.78
CA MET A 438 18.48 25.63 -61.22
C MET A 438 19.35 25.82 -62.46
N MET A 439 20.29 24.87 -62.73
CA MET A 439 21.16 24.90 -63.90
C MET A 439 20.52 24.22 -65.14
N GLY A 440 19.45 23.47 -64.98
CA GLY A 440 18.76 22.71 -66.03
C GLY A 440 17.68 23.50 -66.81
N ALA A 441 17.41 24.74 -66.49
CA ALA A 441 16.44 25.59 -67.20
C ALA A 441 17.13 26.39 -68.32
N ALA A 442 17.40 25.74 -69.49
CA ALA A 442 17.71 26.41 -70.72
C ALA A 442 16.44 27.04 -71.34
N PRO A 443 16.45 28.27 -71.83
CA PRO A 443 15.27 28.93 -72.39
C PRO A 443 14.87 28.33 -73.72
N SER A 444 13.63 27.90 -73.80
CA SER A 444 12.99 27.55 -75.09
C SER A 444 12.54 28.78 -75.81
N PRO A 445 12.64 28.85 -77.17
CA PRO A 445 12.40 30.06 -77.90
C PRO A 445 10.91 30.46 -78.01
N ALA A 446 10.70 31.75 -78.11
CA ALA A 446 9.48 32.49 -78.17
C ALA A 446 8.50 32.06 -79.24
N ASP A 447 7.21 32.05 -78.95
CA ASP A 447 6.11 32.16 -79.92
C ASP A 447 5.29 33.42 -79.60
N PRO A 448 5.02 34.29 -80.58
CA PRO A 448 4.46 35.59 -80.35
C PRO A 448 2.94 35.61 -80.69
N THR A 449 2.10 35.54 -79.73
CA THR A 449 0.76 36.12 -79.89
C THR A 449 0.21 36.53 -78.52
N GLY A 450 -0.09 37.81 -78.43
CA GLY A 450 -0.44 38.57 -77.28
C GLY A 450 -1.79 38.31 -76.69
N THR A 451 -1.95 39.07 -75.68
CA THR A 451 -3.08 39.72 -75.09
C THR A 451 -3.26 39.44 -73.62
N GLY A 452 -3.13 40.51 -72.82
CA GLY A 452 -4.09 40.91 -71.81
C GLY A 452 -3.87 40.53 -70.37
N GLY A 453 -3.30 41.45 -69.63
CA GLY A 453 -3.94 42.06 -68.50
C GLY A 453 -4.01 41.29 -67.16
N GLY A 454 -3.42 41.87 -66.10
CA GLY A 454 -3.89 41.59 -64.77
C GLY A 454 -2.82 41.49 -63.68
N ASN A 455 -2.41 42.58 -63.18
CA ASN A 455 -1.67 42.79 -61.94
C ASN A 455 -2.48 42.24 -60.75
N ILE A 456 -1.99 41.35 -59.94
CA ILE A 456 -2.48 41.12 -58.59
C ILE A 456 -1.26 40.86 -57.66
N ALA A 457 -1.15 41.73 -56.66
CA ALA A 457 -0.18 41.69 -55.60
C ALA A 457 -0.39 40.50 -54.63
N PRO A 458 0.62 40.06 -53.83
CA PRO A 458 0.53 38.94 -52.98
C PRO A 458 -0.26 39.25 -51.71
N GLY A 459 -1.34 38.51 -51.49
CA GLY A 459 -2.19 38.58 -50.29
C GLY A 459 -1.70 37.68 -49.17
N SER A 460 -1.75 38.21 -48.00
CA SER A 460 -1.52 37.66 -46.66
C SER A 460 -2.22 36.32 -46.38
N ALA A 461 -1.55 35.50 -45.57
CA ALA A 461 -2.06 34.28 -45.01
C ALA A 461 -3.31 34.48 -44.14
N PRO A 462 -4.27 33.54 -44.11
CA PRO A 462 -5.40 33.60 -43.18
C PRO A 462 -5.10 32.94 -41.83
N GLU A 463 -5.52 33.60 -40.79
CA GLU A 463 -5.65 33.08 -39.43
C GLU A 463 -6.74 31.99 -39.37
N PRO A 464 -6.64 30.99 -38.45
CA PRO A 464 -7.70 30.03 -38.25
C PRO A 464 -8.82 30.63 -37.37
N GLY A 465 -9.98 30.77 -37.99
CA GLY A 465 -11.20 31.21 -37.36
C GLY A 465 -11.81 30.18 -36.44
N ALA A 466 -12.30 30.68 -35.31
CA ALA A 466 -13.17 29.95 -34.39
C ALA A 466 -14.53 29.69 -35.05
N GLU A 467 -14.92 28.43 -35.19
CA GLU A 467 -16.32 28.08 -35.44
C GLU A 467 -16.94 27.41 -34.23
N GLY A 468 -17.98 28.09 -33.75
CA GLY A 468 -18.86 27.60 -32.71
C GLY A 468 -19.73 26.43 -33.16
N PHE A 469 -19.82 25.44 -32.31
CA PHE A 469 -20.75 24.35 -32.47
C PHE A 469 -21.99 24.61 -31.61
N THR A 470 -23.08 24.96 -32.28
CA THR A 470 -24.45 24.89 -31.74
C THR A 470 -25.10 23.64 -32.31
N GLY A 471 -25.54 22.75 -31.47
CA GLY A 471 -26.36 21.62 -31.89
C GLY A 471 -26.87 20.85 -30.68
N GLY A 472 -28.18 20.94 -30.48
CA GLY A 472 -28.94 20.43 -29.37
C GLY A 472 -29.14 18.89 -29.34
N PRO A 473 -30.13 18.41 -28.58
CA PRO A 473 -30.00 17.21 -27.76
C PRO A 473 -30.60 15.96 -28.43
N GLU A 474 -30.09 14.79 -28.08
CA GLU A 474 -30.89 13.56 -28.02
C GLU A 474 -29.97 12.33 -27.86
N GLY A 475 -30.26 11.54 -26.86
CA GLY A 475 -29.64 10.23 -26.65
C GLY A 475 -29.72 9.76 -25.20
N ALA A 476 -30.91 9.32 -24.78
CA ALA A 476 -31.13 8.67 -23.48
C ALA A 476 -30.30 7.36 -23.37
N PRO A 477 -29.79 7.01 -22.17
CA PRO A 477 -29.14 5.73 -21.94
C PRO A 477 -30.13 4.57 -21.95
N PRO A 478 -29.71 3.37 -22.35
CA PRO A 478 -30.57 2.19 -22.35
C PRO A 478 -30.91 1.73 -20.93
N PRO A 479 -32.09 1.10 -20.72
CA PRO A 479 -32.55 0.65 -19.42
C PRO A 479 -31.75 -0.56 -18.92
N LEU A 480 -31.58 -0.61 -17.59
CA LEU A 480 -31.07 -1.74 -16.84
C LEU A 480 -32.01 -2.94 -16.95
N PRO A 481 -31.53 -4.16 -16.99
CA PRO A 481 -32.38 -5.33 -16.94
C PRO A 481 -32.94 -5.58 -15.54
N ASP A 482 -34.23 -5.82 -15.49
CA ASP A 482 -35.01 -6.17 -14.32
C ASP A 482 -34.71 -7.59 -13.82
N GLU A 483 -34.74 -7.72 -12.49
CA GLU A 483 -35.15 -8.86 -11.68
C GLU A 483 -34.44 -10.22 -11.79
N LEU A 484 -33.74 -10.54 -10.70
CA LEU A 484 -33.48 -11.91 -10.26
C LEU A 484 -34.65 -12.40 -9.40
N PRO A 485 -35.14 -13.65 -9.59
CA PRO A 485 -36.21 -14.22 -8.79
C PRO A 485 -35.71 -14.65 -7.40
N PRO A 486 -36.59 -14.70 -6.40
CA PRO A 486 -36.26 -15.14 -5.05
C PRO A 486 -36.29 -16.67 -4.91
N GLY A 487 -35.28 -17.21 -4.23
CA GLY A 487 -35.36 -18.55 -3.64
C GLY A 487 -34.46 -19.61 -4.28
N ILE A 488 -33.36 -19.93 -3.65
CA ILE A 488 -33.05 -21.23 -2.97
C ILE A 488 -31.89 -20.96 -2.01
#